data_bf053b72eba1e9ff71981137dea8ecbf
#
_entry.id   bf053b72eba1e9ff71981137dea8ecbf
#
_cell.length_a   1.000
_cell.length_b   1.000
_cell.length_c   1.000
_cell.angle_alpha   90.00
_cell.angle_beta   90.00
_cell.angle_gamma   90.00
#
_symmetry.space_group_name_H-M   'P 1'
#
loop_
_entity.id
_entity.type
_entity.pdbx_description
1 polymer ?
#
loop_
_entity_poly.entity_id
_entity_poly.type
_entity_poly.pdbx_seq_one_letter_code
_entity_poly.pdbx_strand_id
1 'polypeptide(L)'
;VYAPTGSDQLNDGNLQQDRSVIAYVDVEEMLSKHFAVLGSTGVGKSTGVSLLLNEILKARPNLRIFLLDVHNEYGRCFGDRALVLNPRNLKLPFWLFNFEEIVDVLFGGRAGVPEELDVLAEVIPLAKGIYTQYQNSDRLGLKRIDPKQIGYTVDTPVPYRLVDLMSLIDERMGKLENRSSRIIYHKLISRIEAVRNDPRYAFMFDNANVGGDTM
;
A
#
# COMPACT_ATOMS: atom_id res chain seq x y z
N VAL A 1 -5.79 -1.78 -42.67
CA VAL A 1 -7.20 -2.07 -42.99
C VAL A 1 -7.60 -3.32 -42.20
N TYR A 2 -8.26 -3.15 -41.12
CA TYR A 2 -8.58 -4.24 -40.19
C TYR A 2 -10.06 -4.53 -40.27
N ALA A 3 -10.41 -5.60 -40.99
CA ALA A 3 -11.75 -6.15 -40.96
C ALA A 3 -11.91 -6.92 -39.63
N PRO A 4 -13.06 -6.83 -38.96
CA PRO A 4 -13.32 -7.55 -37.71
C PRO A 4 -13.29 -9.05 -37.95
N THR A 5 -12.39 -9.76 -37.27
CA THR A 5 -12.27 -11.22 -37.37
C THR A 5 -12.64 -11.96 -36.09
N GLY A 6 -13.11 -11.26 -35.06
CA GLY A 6 -13.46 -11.88 -33.76
C GLY A 6 -14.47 -11.08 -32.94
N SER A 7 -15.05 -11.73 -31.93
CA SER A 7 -16.02 -11.15 -31.00
C SER A 7 -15.43 -10.19 -29.96
N ASP A 8 -14.08 -10.03 -29.95
CA ASP A 8 -13.35 -9.33 -28.90
C ASP A 8 -12.76 -7.99 -29.36
N GLN A 9 -13.29 -7.45 -30.44
CA GLN A 9 -12.89 -6.16 -30.99
C GLN A 9 -13.79 -5.05 -30.50
N LEU A 10 -13.18 -4.00 -29.95
CA LEU A 10 -13.87 -2.77 -29.60
C LEU A 10 -13.82 -1.78 -30.75
N ASN A 11 -14.96 -1.13 -31.01
CA ASN A 11 -15.03 0.00 -31.90
C ASN A 11 -14.46 1.23 -31.19
N ASP A 12 -13.28 1.67 -31.60
CA ASP A 12 -12.58 2.83 -30.99
C ASP A 12 -12.88 4.14 -31.75
N GLY A 13 -13.77 4.10 -32.76
CA GLY A 13 -14.15 5.25 -33.55
C GLY A 13 -13.82 5.08 -35.04
N ASN A 14 -13.66 6.18 -35.75
CA ASN A 14 -13.41 6.20 -37.18
C ASN A 14 -12.01 6.75 -37.49
N LEU A 15 -11.39 6.25 -38.55
CA LEU A 15 -10.09 6.77 -38.99
C LEU A 15 -10.20 8.24 -39.39
N GLN A 16 -9.23 9.05 -38.98
CA GLN A 16 -9.18 10.47 -39.31
C GLN A 16 -9.03 10.71 -40.82
N GLN A 17 -8.32 9.82 -41.50
CA GLN A 17 -8.07 9.89 -42.96
C GLN A 17 -9.31 9.51 -43.78
N ASP A 18 -10.13 8.60 -43.28
CA ASP A 18 -11.37 8.16 -43.89
C ASP A 18 -12.39 7.80 -42.83
N ARG A 19 -13.36 8.70 -42.64
CA ARG A 19 -14.41 8.55 -41.61
C ARG A 19 -15.40 7.43 -41.89
N SER A 20 -15.37 6.81 -43.05
CA SER A 20 -16.17 5.63 -43.35
C SER A 20 -15.56 4.34 -42.80
N VAL A 21 -14.28 4.38 -42.43
CA VAL A 21 -13.56 3.22 -41.90
C VAL A 21 -13.55 3.26 -40.37
N ILE A 22 -14.14 2.24 -39.77
CA ILE A 22 -14.16 2.06 -38.31
C ILE A 22 -12.80 1.52 -37.87
N ALA A 23 -12.25 2.10 -36.80
CA ALA A 23 -11.05 1.61 -36.14
C ALA A 23 -11.45 0.59 -35.04
N TYR A 24 -10.84 -0.57 -35.08
CA TYR A 24 -11.03 -1.61 -34.09
C TYR A 24 -9.76 -1.85 -33.30
N VAL A 25 -9.92 -2.10 -32.01
CA VAL A 25 -8.84 -2.55 -31.11
C VAL A 25 -9.17 -3.96 -30.66
N ASP A 26 -8.20 -4.86 -30.86
CA ASP A 26 -8.27 -6.21 -30.27
C ASP A 26 -7.92 -6.12 -28.79
N VAL A 27 -8.89 -6.37 -27.93
CA VAL A 27 -8.75 -6.22 -26.48
C VAL A 27 -7.83 -7.30 -25.91
N GLU A 28 -7.91 -8.53 -26.38
CA GLU A 28 -7.08 -9.62 -25.85
C GLU A 28 -5.61 -9.41 -26.22
N GLU A 29 -5.35 -9.06 -27.47
CA GLU A 29 -3.98 -8.78 -27.89
C GLU A 29 -3.41 -7.56 -27.16
N MET A 30 -4.19 -6.51 -26.97
CA MET A 30 -3.77 -5.31 -26.26
C MET A 30 -3.48 -5.59 -24.79
N LEU A 31 -4.38 -6.32 -24.09
CA LEU A 31 -4.22 -6.61 -22.66
C LEU A 31 -3.21 -7.72 -22.36
N SER A 32 -2.84 -8.52 -23.37
CA SER A 32 -1.78 -9.52 -23.22
C SER A 32 -0.37 -8.91 -23.22
N LYS A 33 -0.24 -7.65 -23.56
CA LYS A 33 1.04 -6.93 -23.70
C LYS A 33 1.02 -5.59 -22.96
N HIS A 34 2.17 -4.96 -22.90
CA HIS A 34 2.28 -3.57 -22.42
C HIS A 34 1.99 -2.61 -23.56
N PHE A 35 1.27 -1.54 -23.28
CA PHE A 35 1.03 -0.46 -24.23
C PHE A 35 1.21 0.91 -23.56
N ALA A 36 1.39 1.95 -24.35
CA ALA A 36 1.52 3.31 -23.88
C ALA A 36 0.63 4.26 -24.70
N VAL A 37 -0.02 5.19 -24.02
CA VAL A 37 -0.74 6.30 -24.65
C VAL A 37 0.11 7.56 -24.54
N LEU A 38 0.66 8.00 -25.65
CA LEU A 38 1.61 9.11 -25.70
C LEU A 38 0.97 10.33 -26.37
N GLY A 39 1.41 11.50 -25.96
CA GLY A 39 0.97 12.78 -26.53
C GLY A 39 1.37 13.96 -25.65
N SER A 40 1.33 15.16 -26.18
CA SER A 40 1.57 16.38 -25.41
C SER A 40 0.46 16.67 -24.39
N THR A 41 0.70 17.61 -23.48
CA THR A 41 -0.32 18.04 -22.51
C THR A 41 -1.52 18.63 -23.24
N GLY A 42 -2.73 18.27 -22.79
CA GLY A 42 -3.98 18.81 -23.36
C GLY A 42 -4.52 18.11 -24.60
N VAL A 43 -3.84 17.11 -25.19
CA VAL A 43 -4.33 16.40 -26.38
C VAL A 43 -5.41 15.34 -26.08
N GLY A 44 -5.80 15.18 -24.81
CA GLY A 44 -6.85 14.24 -24.44
C GLY A 44 -6.38 12.83 -24.10
N LYS A 45 -5.11 12.61 -23.71
CA LYS A 45 -4.59 11.29 -23.30
C LYS A 45 -5.46 10.62 -22.25
N SER A 46 -5.71 11.30 -21.14
CA SER A 46 -6.51 10.78 -20.02
C SER A 46 -7.96 10.52 -20.40
N THR A 47 -8.51 11.36 -21.28
CA THR A 47 -9.84 11.13 -21.87
C THR A 47 -9.85 9.88 -22.75
N GLY A 48 -8.84 9.71 -23.61
CA GLY A 48 -8.71 8.53 -24.45
C GLY A 48 -8.58 7.25 -23.62
N VAL A 49 -7.72 7.25 -22.61
CA VAL A 49 -7.58 6.13 -21.67
C VAL A 49 -8.91 5.83 -20.95
N SER A 50 -9.61 6.85 -20.47
CA SER A 50 -10.91 6.67 -19.80
C SER A 50 -11.96 6.05 -20.73
N LEU A 51 -12.04 6.51 -21.97
CA LEU A 51 -12.95 5.96 -22.98
C LEU A 51 -12.62 4.49 -23.27
N LEU A 52 -11.35 4.20 -23.56
CA LEU A 52 -10.88 2.85 -23.83
C LEU A 52 -11.21 1.89 -22.68
N LEU A 53 -10.87 2.27 -21.44
CA LEU A 53 -11.17 1.45 -20.25
C LEU A 53 -12.68 1.27 -20.04
N ASN A 54 -13.48 2.28 -20.30
CA ASN A 54 -14.94 2.15 -20.23
C ASN A 54 -15.50 1.16 -21.25
N GLU A 55 -15.00 1.19 -22.50
CA GLU A 55 -15.42 0.24 -23.54
C GLU A 55 -14.96 -1.19 -23.20
N ILE A 56 -13.74 -1.35 -22.70
CA ILE A 56 -13.24 -2.65 -22.19
C ILE A 56 -14.14 -3.19 -21.07
N LEU A 57 -14.49 -2.36 -20.09
CA LEU A 57 -15.36 -2.76 -18.98
C LEU A 57 -16.80 -3.06 -19.40
N LYS A 58 -17.27 -2.48 -20.50
CA LYS A 58 -18.57 -2.85 -21.11
C LYS A 58 -18.50 -4.23 -21.75
N ALA A 59 -17.43 -4.50 -22.52
CA ALA A 59 -17.23 -5.77 -23.18
C ALA A 59 -16.85 -6.90 -22.22
N ARG A 60 -16.15 -6.58 -21.14
CA ARG A 60 -15.64 -7.52 -20.13
C ARG A 60 -16.03 -7.05 -18.71
N PRO A 61 -17.29 -7.18 -18.28
CA PRO A 61 -17.77 -6.64 -17.00
C PRO A 61 -17.04 -7.22 -15.76
N ASN A 62 -16.49 -8.43 -15.88
CA ASN A 62 -15.79 -9.12 -14.80
C ASN A 62 -14.28 -8.83 -14.75
N LEU A 63 -13.76 -8.02 -15.67
CA LEU A 63 -12.36 -7.65 -15.69
C LEU A 63 -12.04 -6.74 -14.49
N ARG A 64 -10.97 -7.05 -13.78
CA ARG A 64 -10.46 -6.21 -12.69
C ARG A 64 -9.35 -5.32 -13.23
N ILE A 65 -9.48 -4.03 -13.05
CA ILE A 65 -8.51 -3.02 -13.45
C ILE A 65 -8.01 -2.32 -12.19
N PHE A 66 -6.70 -2.20 -12.06
CA PHE A 66 -6.05 -1.41 -11.03
C PHE A 66 -5.40 -0.18 -11.67
N LEU A 67 -5.86 1.01 -11.30
CA LEU A 67 -5.40 2.28 -11.87
C LEU A 67 -4.70 3.13 -10.81
N LEU A 68 -3.43 3.46 -11.05
CA LEU A 68 -2.69 4.43 -10.25
C LEU A 68 -2.85 5.82 -10.85
N ASP A 69 -3.61 6.68 -10.18
CA ASP A 69 -3.97 8.01 -10.64
C ASP A 69 -3.23 9.10 -9.86
N VAL A 70 -2.00 9.35 -10.23
CA VAL A 70 -1.12 10.32 -9.53
C VAL A 70 -1.65 11.75 -9.59
N HIS A 71 -2.37 12.11 -10.67
CA HIS A 71 -2.86 13.47 -10.92
C HIS A 71 -4.36 13.64 -10.62
N ASN A 72 -5.03 12.59 -10.15
CA ASN A 72 -6.48 12.59 -9.87
C ASN A 72 -7.33 13.02 -11.09
N GLU A 73 -7.00 12.48 -12.27
CA GLU A 73 -7.70 12.77 -13.52
C GLU A 73 -8.87 11.81 -13.79
N TYR A 74 -8.84 10.61 -13.21
CA TYR A 74 -9.76 9.51 -13.51
C TYR A 74 -10.86 9.29 -12.48
N GLY A 75 -10.77 9.91 -11.31
CA GLY A 75 -11.64 9.63 -10.15
C GLY A 75 -13.15 9.72 -10.42
N ARG A 76 -13.57 10.44 -11.48
CA ARG A 76 -14.99 10.58 -11.88
C ARG A 76 -15.35 9.86 -13.18
N CYS A 77 -14.38 9.21 -13.83
CA CYS A 77 -14.58 8.70 -15.19
C CYS A 77 -15.38 7.39 -15.23
N PHE A 78 -15.45 6.66 -14.11
CA PHE A 78 -16.02 5.30 -14.08
C PHE A 78 -17.28 5.17 -13.24
N GLY A 79 -17.73 6.24 -12.56
CA GLY A 79 -18.91 6.24 -11.70
C GLY A 79 -18.86 5.13 -10.64
N ASP A 80 -19.98 4.45 -10.45
CA ASP A 80 -20.14 3.38 -9.44
C ASP A 80 -19.36 2.09 -9.77
N ARG A 81 -18.74 2.02 -10.94
CA ARG A 81 -17.91 0.87 -11.35
C ARG A 81 -16.50 0.91 -10.77
N ALA A 82 -16.08 2.04 -10.19
CA ALA A 82 -14.76 2.20 -9.63
C ALA A 82 -14.79 2.47 -8.12
N LEU A 83 -14.00 1.73 -7.38
CA LEU A 83 -13.66 2.08 -6.01
C LEU A 83 -12.46 3.05 -6.03
N VAL A 84 -12.74 4.32 -5.72
CA VAL A 84 -11.70 5.36 -5.68
C VAL A 84 -11.09 5.43 -4.29
N LEU A 85 -9.82 5.00 -4.17
CA LEU A 85 -9.04 5.12 -2.94
C LEU A 85 -8.17 6.38 -3.02
N ASN A 86 -8.17 7.14 -1.94
CA ASN A 86 -7.35 8.34 -1.79
C ASN A 86 -6.86 8.44 -0.34
N PRO A 87 -5.93 9.33 0.01
CA PRO A 87 -5.38 9.41 1.37
C PRO A 87 -6.40 9.64 2.50
N ARG A 88 -7.63 10.06 2.18
CA ARG A 88 -8.68 10.30 3.19
C ARG A 88 -9.51 9.06 3.50
N ASN A 89 -9.65 8.15 2.53
CA ASN A 89 -10.45 6.93 2.68
C ASN A 89 -9.62 5.65 2.59
N LEU A 90 -8.35 5.75 2.21
CA LEU A 90 -7.41 4.64 2.23
C LEU A 90 -7.14 4.25 3.69
N LYS A 91 -7.20 2.97 3.97
CA LYS A 91 -6.84 2.39 5.25
C LYS A 91 -5.83 1.28 5.00
N LEU A 92 -4.57 1.61 5.14
CA LEU A 92 -3.47 0.68 4.92
C LEU A 92 -2.67 0.60 6.22
N PRO A 93 -2.83 -0.47 7.02
CA PRO A 93 -2.16 -0.56 8.31
C PRO A 93 -0.64 -0.61 8.15
N PHE A 94 0.09 0.11 9.00
CA PHE A 94 1.56 0.21 8.95
C PHE A 94 2.28 -1.14 9.05
N TRP A 95 1.68 -2.15 9.68
CA TRP A 95 2.28 -3.48 9.82
C TRP A 95 2.31 -4.31 8.53
N LEU A 96 1.65 -3.84 7.45
CA LEU A 96 1.75 -4.44 6.11
C LEU A 96 3.03 -4.04 5.37
N PHE A 97 3.67 -2.95 5.79
CA PHE A 97 4.90 -2.49 5.17
C PHE A 97 6.08 -3.40 5.52
N ASN A 98 6.97 -3.59 4.56
CA ASN A 98 8.25 -4.23 4.81
C ASN A 98 9.19 -3.28 5.58
N PHE A 99 10.36 -3.79 5.99
CA PHE A 99 11.27 -3.02 6.82
C PHE A 99 11.80 -1.76 6.12
N GLU A 100 12.12 -1.84 4.84
CA GLU A 100 12.60 -0.70 4.06
C GLU A 100 11.55 0.40 3.97
N GLU A 101 10.29 0.03 3.71
CA GLU A 101 9.15 0.96 3.64
C GLU A 101 8.89 1.64 5.01
N ILE A 102 8.99 0.89 6.11
CA ILE A 102 8.87 1.45 7.46
C ILE A 102 10.01 2.46 7.72
N VAL A 103 11.23 2.13 7.33
CA VAL A 103 12.39 3.02 7.44
C VAL A 103 12.19 4.28 6.61
N ASP A 104 11.75 4.16 5.37
CA ASP A 104 11.46 5.30 4.50
C ASP A 104 10.42 6.24 5.12
N VAL A 105 9.36 5.71 5.70
CA VAL A 105 8.34 6.50 6.39
C VAL A 105 8.92 7.18 7.63
N LEU A 106 9.66 6.45 8.47
CA LEU A 106 10.21 6.98 9.72
C LEU A 106 11.32 8.01 9.50
N PHE A 107 12.12 7.86 8.45
CA PHE A 107 13.25 8.75 8.15
C PHE A 107 12.95 9.74 7.03
N GLY A 108 11.74 9.71 6.46
CA GLY A 108 11.29 10.63 5.41
C GLY A 108 12.09 10.47 4.11
N GLY A 109 12.35 9.23 3.70
CA GLY A 109 13.13 8.89 2.51
C GLY A 109 14.64 9.17 2.63
N ARG A 110 15.14 9.41 3.84
CA ARG A 110 16.58 9.57 4.11
C ARG A 110 17.14 8.24 4.62
N ALA A 111 18.45 8.07 4.45
CA ALA A 111 19.13 6.94 5.06
C ALA A 111 18.89 6.89 6.58
N GLY A 112 18.50 5.74 7.08
CA GLY A 112 18.28 5.52 8.50
C GLY A 112 19.59 5.61 9.30
N VAL A 113 19.48 5.90 10.59
CA VAL A 113 20.62 5.85 11.53
C VAL A 113 20.86 4.39 11.88
N PRO A 114 22.05 3.80 11.64
CA PRO A 114 22.30 2.37 11.80
C PRO A 114 21.86 1.83 13.16
N GLU A 115 22.20 2.53 14.24
CA GLU A 115 21.86 2.11 15.60
C GLU A 115 20.32 2.13 15.86
N GLU A 116 19.58 3.07 15.26
CA GLU A 116 18.13 3.11 15.35
C GLU A 116 17.50 1.97 14.52
N LEU A 117 18.11 1.62 13.37
CA LEU A 117 17.68 0.50 12.52
C LEU A 117 17.87 -0.84 13.22
N ASP A 118 19.00 -1.05 13.88
CA ASP A 118 19.30 -2.27 14.64
C ASP A 118 18.25 -2.48 15.74
N VAL A 119 17.90 -1.42 16.47
CA VAL A 119 16.82 -1.47 17.49
C VAL A 119 15.49 -1.86 16.87
N LEU A 120 15.09 -1.25 15.76
CA LEU A 120 13.83 -1.58 15.06
C LEU A 120 13.83 -3.04 14.58
N ALA A 121 14.92 -3.49 13.96
CA ALA A 121 15.04 -4.86 13.45
C ALA A 121 14.89 -5.92 14.56
N GLU A 122 15.31 -5.59 15.79
CA GLU A 122 15.14 -6.48 16.91
C GLU A 122 13.77 -6.41 17.60
N VAL A 123 13.16 -5.23 17.69
CA VAL A 123 11.92 -5.07 18.47
C VAL A 123 10.65 -5.33 17.66
N ILE A 124 10.64 -5.12 16.34
CA ILE A 124 9.48 -5.38 15.50
C ILE A 124 9.05 -6.86 15.56
N PRO A 125 9.94 -7.86 15.39
CA PRO A 125 9.56 -9.26 15.53
C PRO A 125 8.99 -9.62 16.90
N LEU A 126 9.51 -9.00 17.96
CA LEU A 126 9.00 -9.20 19.32
C LEU A 126 7.60 -8.60 19.49
N ALA A 127 7.34 -7.42 18.97
CA ALA A 127 6.02 -6.80 18.99
C ALA A 127 4.98 -7.66 18.25
N LYS A 128 5.34 -8.24 17.10
CA LYS A 128 4.53 -9.22 16.36
C LYS A 128 4.23 -10.46 17.20
N GLY A 129 5.23 -10.98 17.90
CA GLY A 129 5.07 -12.13 18.80
C GLY A 129 4.11 -11.83 19.97
N ILE A 130 4.21 -10.66 20.58
CA ILE A 130 3.32 -10.21 21.65
C ILE A 130 1.88 -10.14 21.15
N TYR A 131 1.66 -9.51 19.99
CA TYR A 131 0.31 -9.39 19.42
C TYR A 131 -0.33 -10.76 19.15
N THR A 132 0.40 -11.68 18.57
CA THR A 132 -0.09 -13.04 18.29
C THR A 132 -0.47 -13.79 19.57
N GLN A 133 0.28 -13.58 20.65
CA GLN A 133 -0.05 -14.18 21.94
C GLN A 133 -1.34 -13.61 22.54
N TYR A 134 -1.59 -12.31 22.42
CA TYR A 134 -2.86 -11.72 22.85
C TYR A 134 -4.05 -12.33 22.11
N GLN A 135 -3.96 -12.47 20.81
CA GLN A 135 -5.01 -13.06 19.98
C GLN A 135 -5.29 -14.53 20.35
N ASN A 136 -4.26 -15.29 20.69
CA ASN A 136 -4.38 -16.70 21.05
C ASN A 136 -4.80 -16.92 22.50
N SER A 137 -4.46 -16.02 23.44
CA SER A 137 -4.84 -16.16 24.85
C SER A 137 -6.33 -15.98 25.07
N ASP A 138 -7.00 -15.14 24.29
CA ASP A 138 -8.45 -14.97 24.31
C ASP A 138 -9.22 -16.21 23.79
N ARG A 139 -8.56 -17.06 22.99
CA ARG A 139 -9.23 -18.21 22.34
C ARG A 139 -9.04 -19.56 23.05
N LEU A 140 -7.96 -19.81 23.77
CA LEU A 140 -7.60 -21.18 24.16
C LEU A 140 -6.96 -21.38 25.54
N GLY A 141 -6.72 -20.36 26.35
CA GLY A 141 -6.08 -20.54 27.68
C GLY A 141 -4.67 -21.18 27.60
N LEU A 142 -3.97 -21.02 26.47
CA LEU A 142 -2.69 -21.67 26.21
C LEU A 142 -1.53 -20.98 26.93
N LYS A 143 -0.51 -21.79 27.32
CA LYS A 143 0.74 -21.32 27.91
C LYS A 143 1.35 -20.19 27.04
N ARG A 144 1.77 -19.10 27.70
CA ARG A 144 2.58 -18.04 27.05
C ARG A 144 3.84 -18.65 26.44
N ILE A 145 3.95 -18.56 25.13
CA ILE A 145 5.17 -18.90 24.39
C ILE A 145 6.08 -17.68 24.42
N ASP A 146 7.38 -17.85 24.58
CA ASP A 146 8.33 -16.74 24.48
C ASP A 146 8.23 -16.10 23.08
N PRO A 147 7.98 -14.78 22.97
CA PRO A 147 7.88 -14.09 21.68
C PRO A 147 9.05 -14.36 20.75
N LYS A 148 10.24 -14.62 21.30
CA LYS A 148 11.43 -14.98 20.54
C LYS A 148 11.35 -16.35 19.86
N GLN A 149 10.51 -17.25 20.33
CA GLN A 149 10.35 -18.60 19.77
C GLN A 149 9.39 -18.67 18.60
N ILE A 150 8.65 -17.57 18.32
CA ILE A 150 7.62 -17.58 17.25
C ILE A 150 8.25 -17.44 15.87
N GLY A 151 9.51 -16.98 15.77
CA GLY A 151 10.27 -16.97 14.51
C GLY A 151 9.82 -15.93 13.47
N TYR A 152 9.10 -14.88 13.86
CA TYR A 152 8.78 -13.78 12.96
C TYR A 152 10.01 -12.98 12.59
N THR A 153 10.04 -12.51 11.34
CA THR A 153 11.01 -11.53 10.84
C THR A 153 10.39 -10.13 10.82
N VAL A 154 11.21 -9.13 10.55
CA VAL A 154 10.74 -7.75 10.36
C VAL A 154 9.74 -7.64 9.20
N ASP A 155 9.90 -8.47 8.14
CA ASP A 155 9.08 -8.42 6.93
C ASP A 155 7.88 -9.38 6.95
N THR A 156 7.75 -10.19 8.00
CA THR A 156 6.57 -11.07 8.12
C THR A 156 5.31 -10.21 8.30
N PRO A 157 4.29 -10.29 7.43
CA PRO A 157 3.10 -9.44 7.49
C PRO A 157 2.15 -9.90 8.60
N VAL A 158 2.54 -9.67 9.84
CA VAL A 158 1.77 -9.98 11.05
C VAL A 158 1.46 -8.67 11.76
N PRO A 159 0.20 -8.46 12.17
CA PRO A 159 -0.19 -7.27 12.93
C PRO A 159 0.62 -7.10 14.21
N TYR A 160 0.88 -5.86 14.59
CA TYR A 160 1.41 -5.49 15.89
C TYR A 160 0.98 -4.08 16.26
N ARG A 161 0.98 -3.76 17.55
CA ARG A 161 0.56 -2.45 18.05
C ARG A 161 1.78 -1.56 18.26
N LEU A 162 1.67 -0.29 17.88
CA LEU A 162 2.73 0.70 18.15
C LEU A 162 3.02 0.85 19.64
N VAL A 163 1.99 0.70 20.50
CA VAL A 163 2.17 0.78 21.94
C VAL A 163 3.10 -0.32 22.44
N ASP A 164 2.96 -1.54 21.93
CA ASP A 164 3.85 -2.65 22.31
C ASP A 164 5.26 -2.42 21.80
N LEU A 165 5.40 -1.92 20.55
CA LEU A 165 6.70 -1.55 19.98
C LEU A 165 7.41 -0.49 20.83
N MET A 166 6.73 0.60 21.16
CA MET A 166 7.28 1.69 21.96
C MET A 166 7.64 1.21 23.37
N SER A 167 6.80 0.38 24.00
CA SER A 167 7.08 -0.21 25.31
C SER A 167 8.30 -1.09 25.31
N LEU A 168 8.53 -1.87 24.25
CA LEU A 168 9.76 -2.68 24.10
C LEU A 168 11.02 -1.83 23.94
N ILE A 169 10.91 -0.72 23.20
CA ILE A 169 12.03 0.24 23.04
C ILE A 169 12.34 0.88 24.39
N ASP A 170 11.32 1.31 25.13
CA ASP A 170 11.46 1.97 26.43
C ASP A 170 12.04 1.00 27.50
N GLU A 171 11.55 -0.25 27.54
CA GLU A 171 12.10 -1.29 28.42
C GLU A 171 13.58 -1.54 28.16
N ARG A 172 14.00 -1.58 26.89
CA ARG A 172 15.41 -1.74 26.54
C ARG A 172 16.25 -0.55 26.96
N MET A 173 15.74 0.66 26.71
CA MET A 173 16.37 1.90 27.13
C MET A 173 16.58 1.93 28.66
N GLY A 174 15.61 1.45 29.43
CA GLY A 174 15.70 1.35 30.89
C GLY A 174 16.83 0.44 31.41
N LYS A 175 17.22 -0.56 30.62
CA LYS A 175 18.31 -1.49 30.95
C LYS A 175 19.70 -0.96 30.60
N LEU A 176 19.81 0.19 29.93
CA LEU A 176 21.08 0.77 29.52
C LEU A 176 21.66 1.67 30.63
N GLU A 177 22.92 1.47 30.96
CA GLU A 177 23.65 2.32 31.89
C GLU A 177 24.19 3.59 31.21
N ASN A 178 24.58 3.47 29.94
CA ASN A 178 25.19 4.56 29.19
C ASN A 178 24.17 5.59 28.67
N ARG A 179 24.39 6.85 29.03
CA ARG A 179 23.54 7.98 28.62
C ARG A 179 23.52 8.19 27.10
N SER A 180 24.65 8.00 26.43
CA SER A 180 24.73 8.19 24.96
C SER A 180 23.84 7.17 24.21
N SER A 181 23.84 5.93 24.67
CA SER A 181 22.98 4.89 24.09
C SER A 181 21.51 5.19 24.32
N ARG A 182 21.12 5.71 25.49
CA ARG A 182 19.71 6.11 25.76
C ARG A 182 19.22 7.20 24.80
N ILE A 183 20.07 8.10 24.34
CA ILE A 183 19.70 9.17 23.40
C ILE A 183 19.21 8.58 22.07
N ILE A 184 19.77 7.48 21.60
CA ILE A 184 19.38 6.79 20.37
C ILE A 184 17.92 6.31 20.49
N TYR A 185 17.59 5.65 21.60
CA TYR A 185 16.24 5.15 21.86
C TYR A 185 15.22 6.28 22.01
N HIS A 186 15.56 7.37 22.72
CA HIS A 186 14.70 8.55 22.79
C HIS A 186 14.44 9.17 21.43
N LYS A 187 15.46 9.31 20.58
CA LYS A 187 15.30 9.83 19.22
C LYS A 187 14.39 8.95 18.40
N LEU A 188 14.54 7.62 18.50
CA LEU A 188 13.71 6.68 17.78
C LEU A 188 12.24 6.77 18.22
N ILE A 189 11.96 6.80 19.53
CA ILE A 189 10.60 6.99 20.07
C ILE A 189 10.00 8.30 19.55
N SER A 190 10.74 9.42 19.68
CA SER A 190 10.27 10.73 19.23
C SER A 190 9.97 10.75 17.73
N ARG A 191 10.75 10.02 16.93
CA ARG A 191 10.54 9.88 15.49
C ARG A 191 9.25 9.08 15.19
N ILE A 192 9.04 7.97 15.88
CA ILE A 192 7.82 7.16 15.75
C ILE A 192 6.59 7.99 16.12
N GLU A 193 6.66 8.74 17.22
CA GLU A 193 5.57 9.61 17.65
C GLU A 193 5.29 10.75 16.66
N ALA A 194 6.34 11.36 16.10
CA ALA A 194 6.21 12.41 15.10
C ALA A 194 5.48 11.90 13.84
N VAL A 195 5.85 10.72 13.34
CA VAL A 195 5.19 10.11 12.18
C VAL A 195 3.77 9.68 12.50
N ARG A 196 3.53 9.07 13.67
CA ARG A 196 2.20 8.67 14.13
C ARG A 196 1.23 9.85 14.21
N ASN A 197 1.70 11.01 14.65
CA ASN A 197 0.88 12.20 14.84
C ASN A 197 0.81 13.10 13.57
N ASP A 198 1.50 12.73 12.49
CA ASP A 198 1.46 13.47 11.24
C ASP A 198 0.20 13.12 10.44
N PRO A 199 -0.66 14.10 10.12
CA PRO A 199 -1.89 13.87 9.36
C PRO A 199 -1.68 13.20 7.99
N ARG A 200 -0.49 13.33 7.41
CA ARG A 200 -0.15 12.69 6.13
C ARG A 200 -0.15 11.17 6.22
N TYR A 201 0.12 10.63 7.40
CA TYR A 201 0.18 9.19 7.67
C TYR A 201 -1.03 8.65 8.43
N ALA A 202 -2.07 9.47 8.65
CA ALA A 202 -3.28 9.05 9.35
C ALA A 202 -3.89 7.77 8.77
N PHE A 203 -3.83 7.59 7.44
CA PHE A 203 -4.30 6.39 6.74
C PHE A 203 -3.61 5.09 7.20
N MET A 204 -2.41 5.20 7.78
CA MET A 204 -1.63 4.05 8.29
C MET A 204 -1.91 3.75 9.77
N PHE A 205 -2.17 4.78 10.57
CA PHE A 205 -2.16 4.65 12.02
C PHE A 205 -3.54 4.75 12.68
N ASP A 206 -4.50 5.46 12.11
CA ASP A 206 -5.82 5.70 12.72
C ASP A 206 -6.63 4.42 12.95
N ASN A 207 -6.37 3.37 12.18
CA ASN A 207 -7.07 2.09 12.28
C ASN A 207 -6.16 0.94 12.76
N ALA A 208 -4.90 1.21 13.06
CA ALA A 208 -3.95 0.18 13.48
C ALA A 208 -4.25 -0.40 14.89
N ASN A 209 -5.12 0.26 15.66
CA ASN A 209 -5.53 -0.18 17.00
C ASN A 209 -6.82 -1.01 17.01
N VAL A 210 -7.53 -1.09 15.88
CA VAL A 210 -8.72 -1.94 15.76
C VAL A 210 -8.23 -3.27 15.22
N GLY A 211 -8.20 -4.27 16.08
CA GLY A 211 -7.65 -5.59 15.74
C GLY A 211 -8.22 -6.12 14.43
N GLY A 212 -7.34 -6.29 13.47
CA GLY A 212 -7.44 -7.18 12.31
C GLY A 212 -8.67 -7.20 11.40
N ASP A 213 -9.74 -6.53 11.73
CA ASP A 213 -11.05 -6.66 11.09
C ASP A 213 -11.51 -5.40 10.36
N THR A 214 -10.69 -4.85 9.49
CA THR A 214 -11.15 -3.87 8.51
C THR A 214 -10.56 -4.18 7.14
N MET A 215 -10.97 -5.30 6.57
CA MET A 215 -11.12 -5.45 5.13
C MET A 215 -12.60 -5.58 4.81
#